data_b5d5b440fcede78a336f06a758f6f21f
#
_entry.id   b5d5b440fcede78a336f06a758f6f21f
#
_cell.length_a   1.000
_cell.length_b   1.000
_cell.length_c   1.000
_cell.angle_alpha   90.00
_cell.angle_beta   90.00
_cell.angle_gamma   90.00
#
_symmetry.space_group_name_H-M   'P 1'
#
loop_
_entity.id
_entity.type
_entity.pdbx_description
1 polymer ?
#
loop_
_entity_poly.entity_id
_entity_poly.type
_entity_poly.pdbx_seq_one_letter_code
_entity_poly.pdbx_strand_id
1 'polypeptide(L)'
;MRILAIDSSGLVATVAVVEEENEISKTIAEYTINYKKTHSQTLLPMLDEIVKMTDMNLDTIDAIAVAGGPGSFTGLRIGSATAKGLGLALKKPLIHIPTVDGLAYNLCYTDRIICPIMDARRNQVYTGIYQMDGDKLQVLEAQMAVEIDELAKKL
;
A
#
# COMPACT_ATOMS: atom_id res chain seq x y z
N MET A 1 9.35 -6.64 -14.64
CA MET A 1 7.97 -6.79 -14.11
C MET A 1 7.41 -5.42 -13.80
N ARG A 2 6.13 -5.17 -14.13
CA ARG A 2 5.48 -3.88 -13.89
C ARG A 2 4.23 -4.06 -13.05
N ILE A 3 4.12 -3.35 -11.93
CA ILE A 3 3.03 -3.48 -10.97
C ILE A 3 2.30 -2.15 -10.85
N LEU A 4 0.97 -2.18 -10.94
CA LEU A 4 0.10 -1.10 -10.54
C LEU A 4 -0.24 -1.26 -9.06
N ALA A 5 0.10 -0.29 -8.23
CA ALA A 5 -0.18 -0.29 -6.80
C ALA A 5 -1.27 0.72 -6.44
N ILE A 6 -2.17 0.32 -5.54
CA ILE A 6 -3.29 1.14 -5.07
C ILE A 6 -3.34 1.10 -3.57
N ASP A 7 -3.31 2.27 -2.92
CA ASP A 7 -3.58 2.41 -1.50
C ASP A 7 -4.68 3.43 -1.25
N SER A 8 -5.70 3.01 -0.53
CA SER A 8 -6.81 3.81 -0.03
C SER A 8 -7.16 3.44 1.42
N SER A 9 -6.20 2.85 2.11
CA SER A 9 -6.36 2.36 3.49
C SER A 9 -6.47 3.46 4.53
N GLY A 10 -6.00 4.66 4.22
CA GLY A 10 -6.00 5.84 5.09
C GLY A 10 -6.85 6.99 4.58
N LEU A 11 -6.53 8.20 5.04
CA LEU A 11 -7.13 9.46 4.55
C LEU A 11 -6.58 9.85 3.18
N VAL A 12 -5.36 9.45 2.91
CA VAL A 12 -4.64 9.69 1.66
C VAL A 12 -4.98 8.55 0.69
N ALA A 13 -5.17 8.91 -0.58
CA ALA A 13 -5.25 7.94 -1.67
C ALA A 13 -3.97 8.02 -2.50
N THR A 14 -3.41 6.87 -2.85
CA THR A 14 -2.23 6.78 -3.71
C THR A 14 -2.43 5.74 -4.80
N VAL A 15 -2.01 6.07 -6.01
CA VAL A 15 -1.86 5.14 -7.13
C VAL A 15 -0.43 5.28 -7.64
N ALA A 16 0.27 4.19 -7.81
CA ALA A 16 1.64 4.18 -8.30
C ALA A 16 1.85 3.07 -9.34
N VAL A 17 2.80 3.28 -10.23
CA VAL A 17 3.30 2.24 -11.12
C VAL A 17 4.78 2.03 -10.84
N VAL A 18 5.14 0.80 -10.50
CA VAL A 18 6.51 0.38 -10.21
C VAL A 18 6.96 -0.61 -11.28
N GLU A 19 8.16 -0.45 -11.75
CA GLU A 19 8.82 -1.37 -12.67
C GLU A 19 10.06 -1.98 -12.01
N GLU A 20 10.22 -3.27 -12.18
CA GLU A 20 11.43 -3.98 -11.80
C GLU A 20 12.10 -4.55 -13.03
N GLU A 21 13.35 -4.19 -13.23
CA GLU A 21 14.21 -4.70 -14.30
C GLU A 21 15.60 -4.98 -13.72
N ASN A 22 16.14 -6.19 -13.95
CA ASN A 22 17.45 -6.62 -13.47
C ASN A 22 17.65 -6.42 -11.95
N GLU A 23 16.66 -6.78 -11.15
CA GLU A 23 16.65 -6.63 -9.69
C GLU A 23 16.65 -5.17 -9.19
N ILE A 24 16.46 -4.21 -10.10
CA ILE A 24 16.33 -2.79 -9.77
C ILE A 24 14.86 -2.39 -9.86
N SER A 25 14.30 -1.98 -8.73
CA SER A 25 12.94 -1.45 -8.67
C SER A 25 12.96 0.07 -8.87
N LYS A 26 12.06 0.55 -9.74
CA LYS A 26 11.89 1.97 -10.05
C LYS A 26 10.42 2.36 -10.02
N THR A 27 10.08 3.44 -9.33
CA THR A 27 8.77 4.08 -9.47
C THR A 27 8.73 4.86 -10.78
N ILE A 28 7.85 4.46 -11.69
CA ILE A 28 7.64 5.13 -12.98
C ILE A 28 6.80 6.39 -12.78
N ALA A 29 5.73 6.25 -12.00
CA ALA A 29 4.84 7.35 -11.65
C ALA A 29 4.12 7.06 -10.34
N GLU A 30 3.85 8.13 -9.59
CA GLU A 30 3.03 8.09 -8.39
C GLU A 30 2.11 9.31 -8.38
N TYR A 31 0.86 9.09 -8.02
CA TYR A 31 -0.10 10.15 -7.79
C TYR A 31 -0.70 10.00 -6.40
N THR A 32 -0.53 11.01 -5.57
CA THR A 32 -1.02 11.02 -4.19
C THR A 32 -1.97 12.19 -3.96
N ILE A 33 -3.14 11.90 -3.38
CA ILE A 33 -4.13 12.93 -3.02
C ILE A 33 -4.43 12.85 -1.53
N ASN A 34 -4.18 13.95 -0.82
CA ASN A 34 -4.62 14.18 0.54
C ASN A 34 -5.68 15.29 0.54
N TYR A 35 -6.91 14.96 0.19
CA TYR A 35 -7.99 15.92 0.06
C TYR A 35 -9.35 15.31 0.45
N LYS A 36 -10.34 16.16 0.78
CA LYS A 36 -11.67 15.78 1.29
C LYS A 36 -12.59 15.06 0.28
N LYS A 37 -12.09 14.61 -0.86
CA LYS A 37 -12.88 13.80 -1.80
C LYS A 37 -12.85 12.32 -1.39
N THR A 38 -13.91 11.60 -1.73
CA THR A 38 -13.95 10.15 -1.48
C THR A 38 -13.01 9.41 -2.45
N HIS A 39 -12.39 8.35 -1.98
CA HIS A 39 -11.48 7.54 -2.81
C HIS A 39 -12.15 6.99 -4.09
N SER A 40 -13.47 6.75 -4.05
CA SER A 40 -14.23 6.34 -5.23
C SER A 40 -14.27 7.39 -6.36
N GLN A 41 -14.06 8.65 -6.01
CA GLN A 41 -14.01 9.75 -6.98
C GLN A 41 -12.59 10.04 -7.47
N THR A 42 -11.56 9.50 -6.82
CA THR A 42 -10.17 9.89 -7.08
C THR A 42 -9.33 8.78 -7.68
N LEU A 43 -9.47 7.51 -7.27
CA LEU A 43 -8.56 6.44 -7.67
C LEU A 43 -8.47 6.23 -9.19
N LEU A 44 -9.59 6.10 -9.90
CA LEU A 44 -9.56 5.92 -11.35
C LEU A 44 -9.08 7.17 -12.10
N PRO A 45 -9.51 8.41 -11.76
CA PRO A 45 -8.90 9.62 -12.31
C PRO A 45 -7.39 9.73 -12.09
N MET A 46 -6.87 9.32 -10.93
CA MET A 46 -5.42 9.31 -10.66
C MET A 46 -4.68 8.33 -11.59
N LEU A 47 -5.24 7.14 -11.78
CA LEU A 47 -4.70 6.17 -12.73
C LEU A 47 -4.75 6.69 -14.17
N ASP A 48 -5.86 7.26 -14.58
CA ASP A 48 -6.02 7.85 -15.92
C ASP A 48 -4.98 8.95 -16.18
N GLU A 49 -4.70 9.77 -15.18
CA GLU A 49 -3.66 10.80 -15.26
C GLU A 49 -2.25 10.20 -15.39
N ILE A 50 -1.92 9.17 -14.61
CA ILE A 50 -0.64 8.45 -14.75
C ILE A 50 -0.50 7.89 -16.17
N VAL A 51 -1.53 7.21 -16.66
CA VAL A 51 -1.53 6.62 -18.02
C VAL A 51 -1.29 7.68 -19.10
N LYS A 52 -1.96 8.83 -19.00
CA LYS A 52 -1.80 9.94 -19.95
C LYS A 52 -0.42 10.58 -19.91
N MET A 53 0.10 10.81 -18.69
CA MET A 53 1.40 11.48 -18.51
C MET A 53 2.59 10.60 -18.89
N THR A 54 2.42 9.29 -18.87
CA THR A 54 3.49 8.32 -19.16
C THR A 54 3.32 7.63 -20.51
N ASP A 55 2.27 7.93 -21.27
CA ASP A 55 1.88 7.22 -22.50
C ASP A 55 1.84 5.69 -22.31
N MET A 56 1.43 5.24 -21.10
CA MET A 56 1.49 3.84 -20.70
C MET A 56 0.37 3.02 -21.35
N ASN A 57 0.74 1.89 -21.93
CA ASN A 57 -0.23 0.85 -22.26
C ASN A 57 -0.51 -0.02 -21.03
N LEU A 58 -1.75 -0.04 -20.54
CA LEU A 58 -2.17 -0.84 -19.38
C LEU A 58 -2.00 -2.34 -19.58
N ASP A 59 -1.96 -2.84 -20.80
CA ASP A 59 -1.67 -4.25 -21.09
C ASP A 59 -0.28 -4.68 -20.62
N THR A 60 0.66 -3.72 -20.46
CA THR A 60 2.02 -3.96 -19.99
C THR A 60 2.13 -4.13 -18.46
N ILE A 61 1.04 -3.90 -17.72
CA ILE A 61 0.97 -4.20 -16.30
C ILE A 61 0.96 -5.73 -16.11
N ASP A 62 1.79 -6.25 -15.22
CA ASP A 62 1.87 -7.68 -14.92
C ASP A 62 0.98 -8.10 -13.76
N ALA A 63 0.81 -7.22 -12.76
CA ALA A 63 -0.02 -7.45 -11.58
C ALA A 63 -0.56 -6.14 -11.00
N ILE A 64 -1.62 -6.25 -10.18
CA ILE A 64 -2.18 -5.12 -9.45
C ILE A 64 -2.05 -5.40 -7.96
N ALA A 65 -1.29 -4.57 -7.26
CA ALA A 65 -1.14 -4.61 -5.82
C ALA A 65 -2.15 -3.67 -5.15
N VAL A 66 -2.73 -4.10 -4.04
CA VAL A 66 -3.68 -3.28 -3.29
C VAL A 66 -3.44 -3.41 -1.78
N ALA A 67 -3.44 -2.28 -1.07
CA ALA A 67 -3.45 -2.27 0.37
C ALA A 67 -4.72 -2.96 0.90
N GLY A 68 -4.53 -4.08 1.58
CA GLY A 68 -5.63 -4.96 1.99
C GLY A 68 -6.05 -4.80 3.46
N GLY A 69 -5.42 -3.86 4.16
CA GLY A 69 -5.69 -3.57 5.55
C GLY A 69 -4.54 -3.96 6.50
N PRO A 70 -4.65 -3.51 7.74
CA PRO A 70 -5.73 -2.76 8.35
C PRO A 70 -5.87 -1.32 7.83
N GLY A 71 -7.01 -0.66 8.14
CA GLY A 71 -7.24 0.73 7.75
C GLY A 71 -8.72 1.13 7.70
N SER A 72 -9.00 2.20 6.99
CA SER A 72 -10.34 2.70 6.76
C SER A 72 -11.24 1.65 6.10
N PHE A 73 -12.30 1.23 6.77
CA PHE A 73 -13.23 0.22 6.26
C PHE A 73 -13.81 0.57 4.88
N THR A 74 -14.22 1.82 4.70
CA THR A 74 -14.74 2.30 3.41
C THR A 74 -13.63 2.40 2.37
N GLY A 75 -12.47 2.93 2.75
CA GLY A 75 -11.32 3.06 1.86
C GLY A 75 -10.86 1.71 1.32
N LEU A 76 -10.64 0.73 2.20
CA LEU A 76 -10.23 -0.63 1.82
C LEU A 76 -11.22 -1.31 0.85
N ARG A 77 -12.52 -1.12 1.04
CA ARG A 77 -13.55 -1.64 0.12
C ARG A 77 -13.49 -0.98 -1.25
N ILE A 78 -13.30 0.33 -1.29
CA ILE A 78 -13.17 1.08 -2.55
C ILE A 78 -11.91 0.62 -3.30
N GLY A 79 -10.75 0.58 -2.62
CA GLY A 79 -9.50 0.11 -3.21
C GLY A 79 -9.59 -1.31 -3.74
N SER A 80 -10.12 -2.24 -2.92
CA SER A 80 -10.32 -3.64 -3.32
C SER A 80 -11.28 -3.79 -4.50
N ALA A 81 -12.38 -3.02 -4.53
CA ALA A 81 -13.32 -3.07 -5.65
C ALA A 81 -12.68 -2.52 -6.94
N THR A 82 -11.93 -1.42 -6.83
CA THR A 82 -11.19 -0.83 -7.96
C THR A 82 -10.14 -1.82 -8.49
N ALA A 83 -9.32 -2.40 -7.60
CA ALA A 83 -8.30 -3.38 -7.98
C ALA A 83 -8.91 -4.62 -8.65
N LYS A 84 -10.03 -5.16 -8.10
CA LYS A 84 -10.75 -6.30 -8.69
C LYS A 84 -11.32 -5.97 -10.06
N GLY A 85 -11.92 -4.79 -10.23
CA GLY A 85 -12.45 -4.33 -11.52
C GLY A 85 -11.35 -4.24 -12.57
N LEU A 86 -10.21 -3.63 -12.22
CA LEU A 86 -9.06 -3.52 -13.10
C LEU A 86 -8.43 -4.89 -13.40
N GLY A 87 -8.26 -5.75 -12.37
CA GLY A 87 -7.72 -7.09 -12.55
C GLY A 87 -8.55 -7.95 -13.49
N LEU A 88 -9.88 -7.84 -13.40
CA LEU A 88 -10.81 -8.53 -14.30
C LEU A 88 -10.72 -7.97 -15.73
N ALA A 89 -10.74 -6.65 -15.89
CA ALA A 89 -10.70 -5.98 -17.20
C ALA A 89 -9.37 -6.24 -17.94
N LEU A 90 -8.26 -6.18 -17.22
CA LEU A 90 -6.92 -6.38 -17.77
C LEU A 90 -6.46 -7.84 -17.75
N LYS A 91 -7.24 -8.74 -17.14
CA LYS A 91 -6.88 -10.16 -16.93
C LYS A 91 -5.54 -10.33 -16.18
N LYS A 92 -5.32 -9.51 -15.15
CA LYS A 92 -4.09 -9.50 -14.35
C LYS A 92 -4.35 -10.00 -12.93
N PRO A 93 -3.38 -10.69 -12.31
CA PRO A 93 -3.47 -11.14 -10.93
C PRO A 93 -3.50 -9.97 -9.95
N LEU A 94 -4.10 -10.21 -8.78
CA LEU A 94 -4.12 -9.28 -7.67
C LEU A 94 -3.13 -9.72 -6.60
N ILE A 95 -2.42 -8.75 -6.03
CA ILE A 95 -1.50 -8.95 -4.91
C ILE A 95 -2.06 -8.18 -3.71
N HIS A 96 -2.31 -8.89 -2.64
CA HIS A 96 -2.70 -8.30 -1.36
C HIS A 96 -1.46 -7.88 -0.59
N ILE A 97 -1.39 -6.60 -0.19
CA ILE A 97 -0.32 -6.06 0.65
C ILE A 97 -0.91 -5.68 2.01
N PRO A 98 -0.43 -6.26 3.12
CA PRO A 98 -0.80 -5.78 4.45
C PRO A 98 -0.37 -4.31 4.61
N THR A 99 -1.27 -3.47 5.09
CA THR A 99 -1.02 -2.02 5.13
C THR A 99 0.16 -1.66 6.03
N VAL A 100 0.28 -2.33 7.19
CA VAL A 100 1.40 -2.06 8.11
C VAL A 100 2.74 -2.56 7.58
N ASP A 101 2.76 -3.63 6.78
CA ASP A 101 3.97 -4.10 6.10
C ASP A 101 4.43 -3.03 5.08
N GLY A 102 3.50 -2.52 4.28
CA GLY A 102 3.78 -1.42 3.35
C GLY A 102 4.33 -0.17 4.03
N LEU A 103 3.78 0.18 5.21
CA LEU A 103 4.29 1.30 6.01
C LEU A 103 5.72 1.03 6.55
N ALA A 104 6.02 -0.22 6.93
CA ALA A 104 7.35 -0.58 7.42
C ALA A 104 8.43 -0.39 6.35
N TYR A 105 8.12 -0.65 5.09
CA TYR A 105 9.06 -0.45 3.98
C TYR A 105 9.50 1.01 3.76
N ASN A 106 8.81 2.00 4.31
CA ASN A 106 9.28 3.40 4.28
C ASN A 106 10.60 3.59 5.04
N LEU A 107 11.00 2.62 5.89
CA LEU A 107 12.23 2.63 6.67
C LEU A 107 13.20 1.51 6.24
N CYS A 108 13.19 1.14 4.97
CA CYS A 108 13.96 0.00 4.44
C CYS A 108 15.51 0.13 4.57
N TYR A 109 16.01 1.32 4.91
CA TYR A 109 17.46 1.55 5.08
C TYR A 109 17.90 1.66 6.54
N THR A 110 17.07 1.26 7.51
CA THR A 110 17.44 1.27 8.92
C THR A 110 17.83 -0.12 9.41
N ASP A 111 18.77 -0.18 10.34
CA ASP A 111 19.15 -1.37 11.10
C ASP A 111 18.33 -1.54 12.39
N ARG A 112 17.43 -0.58 12.65
CA ARG A 112 16.61 -0.56 13.87
C ARG A 112 15.33 -1.37 13.72
N ILE A 113 14.70 -1.66 14.86
CA ILE A 113 13.33 -2.18 14.89
C ILE A 113 12.38 -1.14 14.31
N ILE A 114 11.51 -1.60 13.43
CA ILE A 114 10.48 -0.79 12.77
C ILE A 114 9.13 -1.15 13.36
N CYS A 115 8.43 -0.14 13.87
CA CYS A 115 7.10 -0.31 14.45
C CYS A 115 6.15 0.73 13.84
N PRO A 116 5.50 0.43 12.70
CA PRO A 116 4.48 1.29 12.12
C PRO A 116 3.29 1.39 13.06
N ILE A 117 2.68 2.57 13.17
CA ILE A 117 1.53 2.79 14.04
C ILE A 117 0.42 3.47 13.23
N MET A 118 -0.76 2.85 13.20
CA MET A 118 -1.98 3.42 12.63
C MET A 118 -3.08 3.47 13.69
N ASP A 119 -3.85 4.54 13.73
CA ASP A 119 -4.99 4.65 14.64
C ASP A 119 -6.06 3.57 14.34
N ALA A 120 -6.32 2.71 15.31
CA ALA A 120 -7.39 1.70 15.29
C ALA A 120 -8.63 2.14 16.07
N ARG A 121 -8.66 3.39 16.57
CA ARG A 121 -9.66 3.96 17.48
C ARG A 121 -9.65 3.30 18.87
N ARG A 122 -10.44 3.86 19.81
CA ARG A 122 -10.62 3.32 21.17
C ARG A 122 -9.31 3.05 21.92
N ASN A 123 -8.35 3.96 21.81
CA ASN A 123 -7.02 3.84 22.41
C ASN A 123 -6.20 2.62 21.92
N GLN A 124 -6.55 2.09 20.74
CA GLN A 124 -5.84 1.00 20.09
C GLN A 124 -5.13 1.49 18.83
N VAL A 125 -4.08 0.77 18.48
CA VAL A 125 -3.32 0.98 17.24
C VAL A 125 -3.21 -0.32 16.45
N TYR A 126 -3.26 -0.19 15.13
CA TYR A 126 -2.79 -1.25 14.25
C TYR A 126 -1.28 -1.10 14.11
N THR A 127 -0.56 -2.18 14.33
CA THR A 127 0.89 -2.21 14.31
C THR A 127 1.41 -3.60 13.95
N GLY A 128 2.69 -3.73 13.79
CA GLY A 128 3.49 -4.93 13.72
C GLY A 128 4.92 -4.58 14.11
N ILE A 129 5.76 -5.55 14.36
CA ILE A 129 7.16 -5.30 14.69
C ILE A 129 8.02 -5.97 13.62
N TYR A 130 8.90 -5.20 13.04
CA TYR A 130 9.68 -5.59 11.87
C TYR A 130 11.15 -5.22 12.03
N GLN A 131 11.97 -5.82 11.21
CA GLN A 131 13.38 -5.48 11.05
C GLN A 131 13.78 -5.70 9.58
N MET A 132 14.71 -4.91 9.07
CA MET A 132 15.28 -5.17 7.75
C MET A 132 16.43 -6.16 7.84
N ASP A 133 16.46 -7.11 6.90
CA ASP A 133 17.59 -7.99 6.64
C ASP A 133 18.02 -7.78 5.17
N GLY A 134 18.96 -6.87 4.99
CA GLY A 134 19.25 -6.32 3.67
C GLY A 134 18.05 -5.56 3.11
N ASP A 135 17.51 -6.02 2.00
CA ASP A 135 16.34 -5.48 1.31
C ASP A 135 15.02 -6.16 1.69
N LYS A 136 15.07 -7.16 2.60
CA LYS A 136 13.92 -7.96 2.98
C LYS A 136 13.37 -7.54 4.33
N LEU A 137 12.06 -7.35 4.38
CA LEU A 137 11.33 -7.10 5.62
C LEU A 137 11.14 -8.41 6.37
N GLN A 138 11.77 -8.53 7.55
CA GLN A 138 11.51 -9.61 8.51
C GLN A 138 10.37 -9.21 9.44
N VAL A 139 9.37 -10.07 9.57
CA VAL A 139 8.25 -9.90 10.48
C VAL A 139 8.63 -10.53 11.81
N LEU A 140 8.91 -9.72 12.84
CA LEU A 140 9.19 -10.17 14.20
C LEU A 140 7.89 -10.43 14.96
N GLU A 141 6.93 -9.52 14.87
CA GLU A 141 5.55 -9.74 15.30
C GLU A 141 4.60 -9.33 14.14
N ALA A 142 3.70 -10.23 13.79
CA ALA A 142 2.71 -9.99 12.73
C ALA A 142 1.79 -8.83 13.09
N GLN A 143 1.14 -8.26 12.08
CA GLN A 143 0.19 -7.18 12.29
C GLN A 143 -0.88 -7.53 13.33
N MET A 144 -1.16 -6.60 14.22
CA MET A 144 -2.10 -6.75 15.32
C MET A 144 -2.84 -5.43 15.61
N ALA A 145 -3.95 -5.54 16.32
CA ALA A 145 -4.56 -4.40 17.01
C ALA A 145 -4.27 -4.54 18.51
N VAL A 146 -3.68 -3.52 19.11
CA VAL A 146 -3.22 -3.56 20.51
C VAL A 146 -3.45 -2.20 21.16
N GLU A 147 -3.65 -2.18 22.47
CA GLU A 147 -3.67 -0.94 23.24
C GLU A 147 -2.28 -0.28 23.23
N ILE A 148 -2.25 1.04 23.13
CA ILE A 148 -0.98 1.77 23.00
C ILE A 148 -0.04 1.54 24.20
N ASP A 149 -0.62 1.40 25.40
CA ASP A 149 0.14 1.13 26.63
C ASP A 149 0.73 -0.30 26.66
N GLU A 150 0.07 -1.24 26.00
CA GLU A 150 0.60 -2.62 25.84
C GLU A 150 1.72 -2.65 24.80
N LEU A 151 1.56 -1.91 23.70
CA LEU A 151 2.61 -1.78 22.70
C LEU A 151 3.88 -1.19 23.33
N ALA A 152 3.75 -0.13 24.13
CA ALA A 152 4.89 0.50 24.80
C ALA A 152 5.67 -0.42 25.75
N LYS A 153 5.06 -1.52 26.23
CA LYS A 153 5.74 -2.52 27.05
C LYS A 153 6.48 -3.59 26.23
N LYS A 154 6.15 -3.69 24.94
CA LYS A 154 6.77 -4.65 24.01
C LYS A 154 8.05 -4.09 23.35
N LEU A 155 8.15 -2.76 23.27
CA LEU A 155 9.28 -2.03 22.68
C LEU A 155 10.32 -1.66 23.74
#